data_925c6b7b5c2ebb55402ff1467b14604e
#
_entry.id   925c6b7b5c2ebb55402ff1467b14604e
#
_cell.length_a   1.000
_cell.length_b   1.000
_cell.length_c   1.000
_cell.angle_alpha   90.00
_cell.angle_beta   90.00
_cell.angle_gamma   90.00
#
_symmetry.space_group_name_H-M   'P 1'
#
loop_
_entity.id
_entity.type
_entity.pdbx_description
1 polymer ?
#
loop_
_entity_poly.entity_id
_entity_poly.type
_entity_poly.pdbx_seq_one_letter_code
_entity_poly.pdbx_strand_id
1 'polypeptide(L)'
;MGEKKLISPEFRVTVGEYEIKDGVEVECFSSRESHIDWCRVELSPRLQGLIQFKDMDEAQVELGYEDDFDTLIDGYVRCNGSDYWKEIMIKDDMMKLERATVKGTFIDCTPQDIIRYILTRAGITAYELTDEAYGKKKVYSIEEKSGTAAIAEINSSWGISNPFFFQEKIFHWGT
;
A
#
# COMPACT_ATOMS: atom_id res chain seq x y z
N MET A 1 0.07 8.77 -47.94
CA MET A 1 -0.57 9.39 -46.78
C MET A 1 -0.69 8.30 -45.75
N GLY A 2 0.17 8.31 -44.71
CA GLY A 2 0.07 7.31 -43.65
C GLY A 2 -1.14 7.59 -42.79
N GLU A 3 -1.99 6.59 -42.56
CA GLU A 3 -3.06 6.65 -41.59
C GLU A 3 -2.42 6.92 -40.20
N LYS A 4 -2.80 8.05 -39.60
CA LYS A 4 -2.52 8.29 -38.18
C LYS A 4 -3.47 7.41 -37.37
N LYS A 5 -3.01 6.25 -36.92
CA LYS A 5 -3.74 5.44 -35.95
C LYS A 5 -3.72 6.17 -34.60
N LEU A 6 -4.86 6.63 -34.16
CA LEU A 6 -5.02 7.12 -32.77
C LEU A 6 -5.06 5.88 -31.88
N ILE A 7 -4.02 5.70 -31.08
CA ILE A 7 -3.93 4.64 -30.09
C ILE A 7 -4.44 5.25 -28.77
N SER A 8 -5.47 4.66 -28.19
CA SER A 8 -5.98 5.02 -26.88
C SER A 8 -5.36 4.10 -25.84
N PRO A 9 -4.89 4.59 -24.69
CA PRO A 9 -4.41 3.72 -23.61
C PRO A 9 -5.57 2.87 -23.08
N GLU A 10 -5.24 1.66 -22.66
CA GLU A 10 -6.16 0.70 -22.09
C GLU A 10 -5.78 0.45 -20.63
N PHE A 11 -6.79 0.31 -19.77
CA PHE A 11 -6.59 -0.14 -18.39
C PHE A 11 -6.88 -1.64 -18.30
N ARG A 12 -6.09 -2.30 -17.45
CA ARG A 12 -6.38 -3.64 -16.99
C ARG A 12 -6.42 -3.60 -15.45
N VAL A 13 -7.56 -3.95 -14.89
CA VAL A 13 -7.75 -4.03 -13.45
C VAL A 13 -7.99 -5.48 -13.07
N THR A 14 -7.13 -6.04 -12.24
CA THR A 14 -7.28 -7.39 -11.70
C THR A 14 -7.64 -7.29 -10.23
N VAL A 15 -8.70 -7.99 -9.80
CA VAL A 15 -9.12 -8.08 -8.41
C VAL A 15 -9.48 -9.53 -8.11
N GLY A 16 -8.67 -10.21 -7.30
CA GLY A 16 -8.82 -11.64 -7.07
C GLY A 16 -8.85 -12.43 -8.38
N GLU A 17 -9.99 -13.05 -8.67
CA GLU A 17 -10.19 -13.85 -9.90
C GLU A 17 -10.71 -13.04 -11.10
N TYR A 18 -11.04 -11.76 -10.89
CA TYR A 18 -11.67 -10.94 -11.92
C TYR A 18 -10.64 -10.11 -12.67
N GLU A 19 -10.72 -10.12 -13.99
CA GLU A 19 -10.01 -9.20 -14.87
C GLU A 19 -11.01 -8.26 -15.55
N ILE A 20 -10.84 -6.95 -15.39
CA ILE A 20 -11.74 -5.92 -15.89
C ILE A 20 -10.96 -5.06 -16.87
N LYS A 21 -11.45 -5.00 -18.12
CA LYS A 21 -10.83 -4.25 -19.22
C LYS A 21 -11.67 -3.06 -19.69
N ASP A 22 -12.95 -3.02 -19.34
CA ASP A 22 -13.87 -1.95 -19.71
C ASP A 22 -14.90 -1.66 -18.63
N GLY A 23 -15.59 -0.53 -18.75
CA GLY A 23 -16.65 -0.14 -17.84
C GLY A 23 -16.18 0.29 -16.47
N VAL A 24 -14.97 0.82 -16.39
CA VAL A 24 -14.38 1.38 -15.17
C VAL A 24 -13.78 2.76 -15.43
N GLU A 25 -13.77 3.59 -14.39
CA GLU A 25 -12.96 4.81 -14.31
C GLU A 25 -11.88 4.58 -13.26
N VAL A 26 -10.65 4.94 -13.57
CA VAL A 26 -9.49 4.70 -12.72
C VAL A 26 -8.81 6.00 -12.37
N GLU A 27 -8.61 6.23 -11.08
CA GLU A 27 -7.82 7.33 -10.54
C GLU A 27 -6.72 6.74 -9.65
N CYS A 28 -5.46 6.98 -9.99
CA CYS A 28 -4.32 6.53 -9.20
C CYS A 28 -3.55 7.72 -8.64
N PHE A 29 -3.07 7.56 -7.42
CA PHE A 29 -2.25 8.53 -6.72
C PHE A 29 -0.99 7.85 -6.19
N SER A 30 0.16 8.41 -6.55
CA SER A 30 1.46 8.04 -6.00
C SER A 30 2.23 9.31 -5.66
N SER A 31 2.83 9.37 -4.48
CA SER A 31 3.60 10.51 -4.03
C SER A 31 4.67 10.10 -3.03
N ARG A 32 5.88 10.63 -3.18
CA ARG A 32 6.96 10.45 -2.20
C ARG A 32 6.68 11.12 -0.85
N GLU A 33 5.70 12.03 -0.78
CA GLU A 33 5.27 12.68 0.46
C GLU A 33 4.18 11.88 1.18
N SER A 34 3.53 10.95 0.50
CA SER A 34 2.53 10.05 1.06
C SER A 34 3.18 8.73 1.45
N HIS A 35 2.74 8.18 2.58
CA HIS A 35 3.21 6.85 3.01
C HIS A 35 2.57 5.72 2.21
N ILE A 36 1.53 6.00 1.43
CA ILE A 36 0.71 5.00 0.77
C ILE A 36 0.29 5.46 -0.61
N ASP A 37 0.53 4.61 -1.58
CA ASP A 37 -0.01 4.75 -2.92
C ASP A 37 -1.37 4.09 -3.00
N TRP A 38 -2.27 4.65 -3.81
CA TRP A 38 -3.61 4.10 -3.97
C TRP A 38 -4.17 4.32 -5.38
N CYS A 39 -5.05 3.43 -5.78
CA CYS A 39 -5.91 3.60 -6.94
C CYS A 39 -7.37 3.40 -6.56
N ARG A 40 -8.23 4.26 -7.06
CA ARG A 40 -9.68 4.15 -7.00
C ARG A 40 -10.22 3.71 -8.35
N VAL A 41 -10.99 2.65 -8.36
CA VAL A 41 -11.62 2.10 -9.55
C VAL A 41 -13.14 2.21 -9.37
N GLU A 42 -13.78 3.10 -10.10
CA GLU A 42 -15.25 3.22 -10.11
C GLU A 42 -15.83 2.23 -11.10
N LEU A 43 -16.80 1.43 -10.64
CA LEU A 43 -17.46 0.42 -11.46
C LEU A 43 -18.70 1.01 -12.13
N SER A 44 -18.83 0.79 -13.44
CA SER A 44 -20.08 1.12 -14.13
C SER A 44 -21.27 0.38 -13.51
N PRO A 45 -22.51 0.90 -13.60
CA PRO A 45 -23.68 0.25 -13.03
C PRO A 45 -23.87 -1.20 -13.50
N ARG A 46 -23.36 -1.54 -14.68
CA ARG A 46 -23.41 -2.88 -15.26
C ARG A 46 -22.49 -3.88 -14.53
N LEU A 47 -21.39 -3.41 -13.97
CA LEU A 47 -20.40 -4.24 -13.26
C LEU A 47 -20.67 -4.31 -11.75
N GLN A 48 -21.43 -3.33 -11.22
CA GLN A 48 -21.77 -3.29 -9.81
C GLN A 48 -22.55 -4.55 -9.40
N GLY A 49 -22.07 -5.20 -8.33
CA GLY A 49 -22.66 -6.44 -7.82
C GLY A 49 -22.31 -7.72 -8.60
N LEU A 50 -21.65 -7.63 -9.76
CA LEU A 50 -21.14 -8.79 -10.47
C LEU A 50 -19.77 -9.23 -9.95
N ILE A 51 -18.95 -8.26 -9.54
CA ILE A 51 -17.60 -8.50 -9.03
C ILE A 51 -17.70 -8.66 -7.50
N GLN A 52 -17.25 -9.79 -6.99
CA GLN A 52 -17.23 -10.08 -5.57
C GLN A 52 -15.78 -10.00 -5.07
N PHE A 53 -15.54 -9.15 -4.11
CA PHE A 53 -14.23 -8.97 -3.50
C PHE A 53 -14.39 -8.67 -2.00
N LYS A 54 -13.32 -8.86 -1.26
CA LYS A 54 -13.26 -8.60 0.19
C LYS A 54 -12.01 -7.81 0.54
N ASP A 55 -11.97 -7.33 1.75
CA ASP A 55 -10.80 -6.64 2.30
C ASP A 55 -9.56 -7.53 2.22
N MET A 56 -8.44 -6.97 1.76
CA MET A 56 -7.16 -7.66 1.54
C MET A 56 -7.11 -8.65 0.36
N ASP A 57 -8.11 -8.70 -0.52
CA ASP A 57 -7.93 -9.39 -1.79
C ASP A 57 -6.83 -8.72 -2.61
N GLU A 58 -5.99 -9.52 -3.24
CA GLU A 58 -4.94 -9.02 -4.13
C GLU A 58 -5.57 -8.29 -5.32
N ALA A 59 -4.99 -7.15 -5.68
CA ALA A 59 -5.48 -6.34 -6.78
C ALA A 59 -4.34 -5.60 -7.47
N GLN A 60 -4.46 -5.45 -8.79
CA GLN A 60 -3.48 -4.78 -9.63
C GLN A 60 -4.18 -3.86 -10.62
N VAL A 61 -3.58 -2.71 -10.89
CA VAL A 61 -3.99 -1.81 -11.96
C VAL A 61 -2.81 -1.60 -12.89
N GLU A 62 -3.05 -1.81 -14.15
CA GLU A 62 -2.09 -1.64 -15.23
C GLU A 62 -2.62 -0.66 -16.27
N LEU A 63 -1.73 0.09 -16.88
CA LEU A 63 -2.02 1.00 -18.00
C LEU A 63 -1.09 0.68 -19.15
N GLY A 64 -1.62 0.56 -20.35
CA GLY A 64 -0.79 0.21 -21.49
C GLY A 64 -1.42 0.48 -22.83
N TYR A 65 -0.74 -0.03 -23.87
CA TYR A 65 -1.18 0.01 -25.25
C TYR A 65 -0.98 -1.37 -25.86
N GLU A 66 -2.04 -1.90 -26.45
CA GLU A 66 -2.01 -3.23 -27.07
C GLU A 66 -1.62 -4.32 -26.04
N ASP A 67 -0.39 -4.84 -26.11
CA ASP A 67 0.11 -5.89 -25.21
C ASP A 67 1.24 -5.38 -24.25
N ASP A 68 1.56 -4.10 -24.27
CA ASP A 68 2.61 -3.49 -23.44
C ASP A 68 1.96 -2.70 -22.29
N PHE A 69 1.98 -3.27 -21.10
CA PHE A 69 1.34 -2.72 -19.90
C PHE A 69 2.36 -2.44 -18.80
N ASP A 70 2.28 -1.24 -18.25
CA ASP A 70 2.99 -0.84 -17.04
C ASP A 70 2.08 -0.97 -15.82
N THR A 71 2.59 -1.54 -14.74
CA THR A 71 1.87 -1.64 -13.47
C THR A 71 1.85 -0.27 -12.79
N LEU A 72 0.65 0.27 -12.55
CA LEU A 72 0.45 1.50 -11.78
C LEU A 72 0.41 1.23 -10.28
N ILE A 73 -0.24 0.15 -9.88
CA ILE A 73 -0.28 -0.32 -8.49
C ILE A 73 -0.45 -1.84 -8.46
N ASP A 74 0.23 -2.47 -7.53
CA ASP A 74 0.09 -3.87 -7.17
C ASP A 74 -0.03 -3.94 -5.65
N GLY A 75 -1.20 -4.32 -5.15
CA GLY A 75 -1.51 -4.24 -3.74
C GLY A 75 -2.77 -4.98 -3.36
N TYR A 76 -3.58 -4.35 -2.50
CA TYR A 76 -4.72 -5.00 -1.86
C TYR A 76 -5.95 -4.12 -1.88
N VAL A 77 -7.10 -4.76 -2.03
CA VAL A 77 -8.41 -4.11 -1.89
C VAL A 77 -8.62 -3.66 -0.45
N ARG A 78 -9.05 -2.42 -0.29
CA ARG A 78 -9.57 -1.91 0.98
C ARG A 78 -11.09 -1.74 0.91
N CYS A 79 -11.81 -2.50 1.71
CA CYS A 79 -13.25 -2.35 1.86
C CYS A 79 -13.57 -1.34 2.97
N ASN A 80 -14.34 -0.30 2.62
CA ASN A 80 -14.81 0.72 3.55
C ASN A 80 -16.35 0.76 3.53
N GLY A 81 -16.97 0.23 4.56
CA GLY A 81 -18.42 0.37 4.75
C GLY A 81 -19.28 -0.31 3.68
N SER A 82 -20.45 0.27 3.39
CA SER A 82 -21.49 -0.35 2.56
C SER A 82 -21.40 -0.04 1.05
N ASP A 83 -20.57 0.89 0.65
CA ASP A 83 -20.50 1.35 -0.76
C ASP A 83 -19.37 0.72 -1.59
N TYR A 84 -18.66 -0.26 -1.02
CA TYR A 84 -17.55 -0.94 -1.68
C TYR A 84 -17.92 -1.62 -3.01
N TRP A 85 -19.17 -1.92 -3.25
CA TRP A 85 -19.66 -2.53 -4.48
C TRP A 85 -19.76 -1.54 -5.66
N LYS A 86 -19.63 -0.24 -5.43
CA LYS A 86 -19.63 0.81 -6.46
C LYS A 86 -18.22 1.17 -6.89
N GLU A 87 -17.30 1.12 -5.94
CA GLU A 87 -15.90 1.44 -6.17
C GLU A 87 -14.99 0.44 -5.47
N ILE A 88 -13.82 0.24 -6.04
CA ILE A 88 -12.76 -0.58 -5.46
C ILE A 88 -11.62 0.36 -5.10
N MET A 89 -11.27 0.42 -3.83
CA MET A 89 -10.07 1.12 -3.37
C MET A 89 -8.93 0.12 -3.28
N ILE A 90 -7.88 0.34 -4.04
CA ILE A 90 -6.66 -0.48 -4.05
C ILE A 90 -5.55 0.33 -3.40
N LYS A 91 -4.82 -0.25 -2.48
CA LYS A 91 -3.67 0.33 -1.81
C LYS A 91 -2.48 -0.61 -1.90
N ASP A 92 -1.28 -0.04 -1.87
CA ASP A 92 -0.03 -0.79 -1.89
C ASP A 92 0.17 -1.68 -0.64
N ASP A 93 1.34 -2.26 -0.48
CA ASP A 93 1.69 -3.14 0.64
C ASP A 93 1.61 -2.44 2.02
N MET A 94 1.43 -1.11 2.09
CA MET A 94 1.17 -0.40 3.34
C MET A 94 -0.11 -0.88 4.03
N MET A 95 -1.05 -1.46 3.28
CA MET A 95 -2.24 -2.13 3.84
C MET A 95 -1.88 -3.19 4.88
N LYS A 96 -0.78 -3.93 4.69
CA LYS A 96 -0.29 -4.93 5.67
C LYS A 96 0.03 -4.28 7.01
N LEU A 97 0.69 -3.11 6.98
CA LEU A 97 1.00 -2.34 8.19
C LEU A 97 -0.25 -1.68 8.80
N GLU A 98 -1.15 -1.17 7.96
CA GLU A 98 -2.43 -0.62 8.44
C GLU A 98 -3.28 -1.69 9.18
N ARG A 99 -3.22 -2.94 8.75
CA ARG A 99 -3.99 -4.06 9.32
C ARG A 99 -3.27 -4.79 10.46
N ALA A 100 -1.94 -4.68 10.53
CA ALA A 100 -1.18 -5.29 11.61
C ALA A 100 -1.45 -4.58 12.93
N THR A 101 -1.86 -5.35 13.94
CA THR A 101 -1.97 -4.84 15.32
C THR A 101 -0.65 -5.06 16.03
N VAL A 102 -0.09 -3.98 16.54
CA VAL A 102 1.20 -3.96 17.22
C VAL A 102 1.02 -3.57 18.68
N LYS A 103 1.63 -4.34 19.58
CA LYS A 103 1.70 -4.07 21.01
C LYS A 103 2.97 -4.71 21.57
N GLY A 104 3.68 -4.01 22.44
CA GLY A 104 4.87 -4.59 23.08
C GLY A 104 5.63 -3.60 23.94
N THR A 105 6.51 -4.15 24.77
CA THR A 105 7.49 -3.37 25.56
C THR A 105 8.88 -3.85 25.18
N PHE A 106 9.76 -2.90 24.86
CA PHE A 106 11.11 -3.12 24.38
C PHE A 106 12.11 -2.55 25.37
N ILE A 107 13.20 -3.28 25.59
CA ILE A 107 14.26 -2.91 26.55
C ILE A 107 15.57 -2.72 25.79
N ASP A 108 16.32 -1.67 26.10
CA ASP A 108 17.60 -1.29 25.48
C ASP A 108 17.54 -1.29 23.94
N CYS A 109 16.46 -0.74 23.38
CA CYS A 109 16.09 -0.82 21.97
C CYS A 109 16.44 0.43 21.18
N THR A 110 16.77 0.23 19.91
CA THR A 110 16.82 1.27 18.86
C THR A 110 15.49 1.35 18.11
N PRO A 111 15.23 2.42 17.37
CA PRO A 111 14.03 2.49 16.53
C PRO A 111 14.02 1.38 15.47
N GLN A 112 15.19 1.05 14.89
CA GLN A 112 15.30 -0.03 13.91
C GLN A 112 14.89 -1.40 14.48
N ASP A 113 15.23 -1.69 15.75
CA ASP A 113 14.84 -2.94 16.40
C ASP A 113 13.32 -3.08 16.48
N ILE A 114 12.66 -1.98 16.85
CA ILE A 114 11.21 -1.95 17.00
C ILE A 114 10.54 -2.02 15.63
N ILE A 115 11.05 -1.30 14.62
CA ILE A 115 10.52 -1.33 13.25
C ILE A 115 10.63 -2.75 12.68
N ARG A 116 11.75 -3.45 12.86
CA ARG A 116 11.87 -4.86 12.43
C ARG A 116 10.82 -5.75 13.08
N TYR A 117 10.53 -5.54 14.37
CA TYR A 117 9.45 -6.26 15.05
C TYR A 117 8.08 -5.96 14.40
N ILE A 118 7.79 -4.69 14.11
CA ILE A 118 6.54 -4.29 13.47
C ILE A 118 6.39 -4.94 12.09
N LEU A 119 7.45 -4.90 11.27
CA LEU A 119 7.47 -5.51 9.95
C LEU A 119 7.24 -7.02 10.02
N THR A 120 7.89 -7.68 10.97
CA THR A 120 7.67 -9.13 11.21
C THR A 120 6.22 -9.42 11.57
N ARG A 121 5.59 -8.60 12.43
CA ARG A 121 4.18 -8.75 12.81
C ARG A 121 3.23 -8.53 11.64
N ALA A 122 3.59 -7.67 10.69
CA ALA A 122 2.85 -7.41 9.47
C ALA A 122 3.12 -8.43 8.34
N GLY A 123 4.04 -9.39 8.55
CA GLY A 123 4.42 -10.37 7.53
C GLY A 123 5.28 -9.78 6.41
N ILE A 124 5.95 -8.65 6.66
CA ILE A 124 6.83 -7.97 5.69
C ILE A 124 8.25 -8.46 5.91
N THR A 125 8.83 -9.08 4.89
CA THR A 125 10.17 -9.70 4.94
C THR A 125 11.21 -8.95 4.12
N ALA A 126 10.79 -8.17 3.11
CA ALA A 126 11.64 -7.34 2.27
C ALA A 126 11.62 -5.90 2.78
N TYR A 127 12.73 -5.41 3.29
CA TYR A 127 12.82 -4.04 3.80
C TYR A 127 14.25 -3.51 3.80
N GLU A 128 14.36 -2.19 3.69
CA GLU A 128 15.57 -1.41 3.86
C GLU A 128 15.34 -0.36 4.96
N LEU A 129 16.19 -0.35 5.96
CA LEU A 129 16.18 0.61 7.05
C LEU A 129 17.48 1.39 7.03
N THR A 130 17.42 2.69 7.29
CA THR A 130 18.63 3.52 7.39
C THR A 130 19.63 2.94 8.39
N ASP A 131 20.90 3.05 8.05
CA ASP A 131 22.04 2.68 8.93
C ASP A 131 22.39 3.79 9.94
N GLU A 132 21.64 4.90 9.94
CA GLU A 132 21.87 6.00 10.87
C GLU A 132 21.76 5.53 12.32
N ALA A 133 22.73 5.89 13.14
CA ALA A 133 22.78 5.50 14.53
C ALA A 133 21.88 6.41 15.40
N TYR A 134 20.78 5.88 15.86
CA TYR A 134 19.90 6.54 16.82
C TYR A 134 20.18 6.07 18.24
N GLY A 135 19.96 6.97 19.20
CA GLY A 135 20.14 6.65 20.63
C GLY A 135 19.18 5.52 21.08
N LYS A 136 19.67 4.66 21.98
CA LYS A 136 18.85 3.62 22.60
C LYS A 136 17.94 4.19 23.69
N LYS A 137 16.73 3.64 23.78
CA LYS A 137 15.85 3.82 24.94
C LYS A 137 15.93 2.61 25.86
N LYS A 138 16.06 2.86 27.16
CA LYS A 138 16.08 1.79 28.17
C LYS A 138 14.78 0.98 28.17
N VAL A 139 13.66 1.67 28.02
CA VAL A 139 12.32 1.09 27.91
C VAL A 139 11.51 1.89 26.92
N TYR A 140 10.84 1.22 26.03
CA TYR A 140 9.86 1.79 25.11
C TYR A 140 8.65 0.87 25.00
N SER A 141 7.46 1.41 25.16
CA SER A 141 6.22 0.65 25.10
C SER A 141 5.32 1.16 24.00
N ILE A 142 4.77 0.24 23.23
CA ILE A 142 3.73 0.52 22.24
C ILE A 142 2.42 -0.04 22.80
N GLU A 143 1.44 0.85 22.99
CA GLU A 143 0.05 0.44 23.21
C GLU A 143 -0.55 -0.07 21.91
N GLU A 144 -1.61 -0.85 21.99
CA GLU A 144 -2.25 -1.48 20.84
C GLU A 144 -2.64 -0.47 19.76
N LYS A 145 -2.02 -0.55 18.58
CA LYS A 145 -2.27 0.29 17.42
C LYS A 145 -1.83 -0.37 16.11
N SER A 146 -2.16 0.24 14.97
CA SER A 146 -1.69 -0.23 13.66
C SER A 146 -0.18 -0.06 13.51
N GLY A 147 0.43 -0.86 12.62
CA GLY A 147 1.86 -0.77 12.33
C GLY A 147 2.27 0.61 11.82
N THR A 148 1.47 1.23 10.96
CA THR A 148 1.72 2.60 10.46
C THR A 148 1.72 3.63 11.58
N ALA A 149 0.74 3.60 12.48
CA ALA A 149 0.68 4.49 13.62
C ALA A 149 1.85 4.26 14.60
N ALA A 150 2.28 3.01 14.76
CA ALA A 150 3.43 2.68 15.60
C ALA A 150 4.74 3.24 15.02
N ILE A 151 4.97 3.14 13.71
CA ILE A 151 6.15 3.72 13.05
C ILE A 151 6.16 5.23 13.15
N ALA A 152 5.02 5.89 12.92
CA ALA A 152 4.90 7.34 13.08
C ALA A 152 5.21 7.79 14.52
N GLU A 153 4.76 7.03 15.53
CA GLU A 153 5.06 7.30 16.93
C GLU A 153 6.55 7.09 17.26
N ILE A 154 7.19 6.07 16.68
CA ILE A 154 8.64 5.86 16.81
C ILE A 154 9.38 7.07 16.27
N ASN A 155 9.06 7.53 15.07
CA ASN A 155 9.66 8.73 14.49
C ASN A 155 9.53 9.92 15.46
N SER A 156 8.34 10.19 15.94
CA SER A 156 8.08 11.27 16.90
C SER A 156 8.88 11.10 18.19
N SER A 157 8.91 9.88 18.73
CA SER A 157 9.55 9.57 20.01
C SER A 157 11.07 9.72 20.01
N TRP A 158 11.71 9.51 18.86
CA TRP A 158 13.15 9.73 18.68
C TRP A 158 13.49 11.08 18.04
N GLY A 159 12.49 11.91 17.72
CA GLY A 159 12.68 13.18 17.02
C GLY A 159 13.21 13.00 15.61
N ILE A 160 12.77 11.94 14.93
CA ILE A 160 13.19 11.54 13.60
C ILE A 160 12.12 11.98 12.59
N SER A 161 12.54 12.44 11.42
CA SER A 161 11.67 12.81 10.31
C SER A 161 11.81 11.85 9.12
N ASN A 162 12.14 10.60 9.39
CA ASN A 162 12.33 9.61 8.34
C ASN A 162 11.01 9.30 7.63
N PRO A 163 10.96 9.42 6.29
CA PRO A 163 9.86 8.89 5.53
C PRO A 163 9.83 7.37 5.61
N PHE A 164 8.66 6.79 5.42
CA PHE A 164 8.51 5.35 5.22
C PHE A 164 7.46 5.10 4.14
N PHE A 165 7.77 4.18 3.24
CA PHE A 165 6.97 3.90 2.05
C PHE A 165 7.33 2.52 1.50
N PHE A 166 6.52 2.02 0.54
CA PHE A 166 6.88 0.87 -0.26
C PHE A 166 7.36 1.30 -1.65
N GLN A 167 8.39 0.66 -2.14
CA GLN A 167 8.81 0.72 -3.53
C GLN A 167 9.14 -0.71 -4.00
N GLU A 168 8.55 -1.13 -5.11
CA GLU A 168 8.76 -2.48 -5.66
C GLU A 168 8.60 -3.61 -4.60
N LYS A 169 7.59 -3.46 -3.75
CA LYS A 169 7.29 -4.38 -2.62
C LYS A 169 8.34 -4.42 -1.52
N ILE A 170 9.33 -3.55 -1.55
CA ILE A 170 10.33 -3.37 -0.49
C ILE A 170 9.88 -2.20 0.40
N PHE A 171 9.82 -2.44 1.70
CA PHE A 171 9.56 -1.38 2.67
C PHE A 171 10.84 -0.58 2.93
N HIS A 172 10.74 0.73 2.84
CA HIS A 172 11.82 1.67 3.11
C HIS A 172 11.51 2.52 4.34
N TRP A 173 12.55 2.78 5.15
CA TRP A 173 12.47 3.72 6.26
C TRP A 173 13.78 4.49 6.39
N GLY A 174 13.71 5.81 6.09
CA GLY A 174 14.86 6.71 6.16
C GLY A 174 15.97 6.45 5.14
N THR A 175 15.62 5.86 4.00
CA THR A 175 16.52 5.56 2.88
C THR A 175 16.17 6.38 1.66
#